data_0da3be26b75b99cc7400d4444071c602
#
_entry.id   0da3be26b75b99cc7400d4444071c602
#
_cell.length_a   1.000
_cell.length_b   1.000
_cell.length_c   1.000
_cell.angle_alpha   90.00
_cell.angle_beta   90.00
_cell.angle_gamma   90.00
#
_symmetry.space_group_name_H-M   'P 1'
#
loop_
_entity.id
_entity.type
_entity.pdbx_description
1 polymer ?
#
loop_
_entity_poly.entity_id
_entity_poly.type
_entity_poly.pdbx_seq_one_letter_code
_entity_poly.pdbx_strand_id
1 'polypeptide(L)'
;QGGMLVKYQNRIMALPMLCMIIIVLSACCFDEQKNETSNVNPKVQSVETVSVTRGNLTPTVSAHTTIIPALDFVLCSSVEGTFEACSSAGNKITEGGVIGKVSEEEIKSPVDATILSIISSNESVPKNYPLATAKYTGFALNIEAENFLKILPENAALKAKFQVVDGVGPTEAIAVVVPVSENAESTLQCLIGKDIDVKPGQSATVVITAETRKD
;
A
#
# COMPACT_ATOMS: atom_id res chain seq x y z
N GLN A 1 -15.55 -13.54 -72.50
CA GLN A 1 -14.81 -12.30 -72.80
C GLN A 1 -15.71 -11.08 -72.58
N GLY A 2 -15.91 -10.58 -71.43
CA GLY A 2 -16.78 -9.44 -71.12
C GLY A 2 -16.50 -8.69 -69.82
N GLY A 3 -15.46 -9.08 -69.09
CA GLY A 3 -15.20 -8.56 -67.73
C GLY A 3 -14.11 -7.46 -67.58
N MET A 4 -13.38 -7.13 -68.66
CA MET A 4 -12.20 -6.27 -68.57
C MET A 4 -12.44 -4.80 -69.04
N LEU A 5 -13.52 -4.52 -69.73
CA LEU A 5 -13.81 -3.18 -70.24
C LEU A 5 -14.58 -2.29 -69.26
N VAL A 6 -15.31 -2.83 -68.31
CA VAL A 6 -16.08 -2.05 -67.31
C VAL A 6 -15.19 -1.44 -66.24
N LYS A 7 -14.05 -2.04 -65.94
CA LYS A 7 -13.11 -1.58 -64.90
C LYS A 7 -12.28 -0.35 -65.31
N TYR A 8 -12.13 -0.12 -66.59
CA TYR A 8 -11.38 1.02 -67.14
C TYR A 8 -12.21 2.29 -67.26
N GLN A 9 -13.50 2.14 -67.49
CA GLN A 9 -14.42 3.28 -67.65
C GLN A 9 -14.65 4.04 -66.34
N ASN A 10 -14.66 3.36 -65.19
CA ASN A 10 -14.82 4.01 -63.90
C ASN A 10 -13.56 4.75 -63.40
N ARG A 11 -12.36 4.42 -63.93
CA ARG A 11 -11.13 5.13 -63.59
C ARG A 11 -10.94 6.44 -64.32
N ILE A 12 -11.49 6.54 -65.52
CA ILE A 12 -11.39 7.75 -66.35
C ILE A 12 -12.36 8.85 -65.89
N MET A 13 -13.50 8.48 -65.31
CA MET A 13 -14.46 9.46 -64.73
C MET A 13 -14.09 9.99 -63.37
N ALA A 14 -13.25 9.27 -62.58
CA ALA A 14 -12.83 9.71 -61.26
C ALA A 14 -11.75 10.82 -61.30
N LEU A 15 -10.96 10.87 -62.35
CA LEU A 15 -9.87 11.84 -62.46
C LEU A 15 -10.31 13.30 -62.59
N PRO A 16 -11.31 13.64 -63.47
CA PRO A 16 -11.77 15.04 -63.58
C PRO A 16 -12.53 15.52 -62.34
N MET A 17 -13.20 14.60 -61.61
CA MET A 17 -13.92 14.98 -60.37
C MET A 17 -12.94 15.29 -59.22
N LEU A 18 -11.79 14.62 -59.16
CA LEU A 18 -10.74 14.88 -58.15
C LEU A 18 -10.06 16.24 -58.43
N CYS A 19 -9.84 16.63 -59.68
CA CYS A 19 -9.28 17.93 -60.04
C CYS A 19 -10.24 19.09 -59.71
N MET A 20 -11.55 18.89 -59.84
CA MET A 20 -12.53 19.93 -59.52
C MET A 20 -12.61 20.21 -58.02
N ILE A 21 -12.43 19.20 -57.19
CA ILE A 21 -12.39 19.35 -55.72
C ILE A 21 -11.15 20.11 -55.24
N ILE A 22 -10.00 19.92 -55.92
CA ILE A 22 -8.74 20.62 -55.57
C ILE A 22 -8.84 22.14 -55.96
N ILE A 23 -9.54 22.48 -56.99
CA ILE A 23 -9.71 23.90 -57.46
C ILE A 23 -10.65 24.68 -56.50
N VAL A 24 -11.64 24.00 -55.90
CA VAL A 24 -12.57 24.68 -54.96
C VAL A 24 -11.87 24.90 -53.59
N LEU A 25 -10.91 24.10 -53.19
CA LEU A 25 -10.15 24.26 -51.93
C LEU A 25 -9.06 25.32 -51.99
N SER A 26 -8.63 25.77 -53.19
CA SER A 26 -7.61 26.81 -53.33
C SER A 26 -8.17 28.25 -53.42
N ALA A 27 -9.49 28.44 -53.41
CA ALA A 27 -10.12 29.76 -53.50
C ALA A 27 -10.41 30.43 -52.16
N CYS A 28 -10.10 29.80 -51.04
CA CYS A 28 -10.39 30.33 -49.69
C CYS A 28 -9.18 30.92 -48.93
N CYS A 29 -8.08 31.22 -49.61
CA CYS A 29 -6.92 31.83 -48.96
C CYS A 29 -6.49 33.12 -49.65
N PHE A 30 -7.43 34.05 -49.81
CA PHE A 30 -7.09 35.46 -50.14
C PHE A 30 -7.93 36.33 -49.20
N ASP A 31 -7.46 36.50 -48.01
CA ASP A 31 -8.00 37.47 -47.08
C ASP A 31 -6.97 38.60 -46.96
N GLU A 32 -7.46 39.77 -47.30
CA GLU A 32 -6.76 41.03 -47.44
C GLU A 32 -6.22 41.49 -46.08
N GLN A 33 -4.89 41.51 -45.90
CA GLN A 33 -4.21 41.93 -44.71
C GLN A 33 -4.41 43.44 -44.50
N LYS A 34 -5.46 43.79 -43.79
CA LYS A 34 -5.65 45.15 -43.26
C LYS A 34 -4.73 45.26 -42.04
N ASN A 35 -3.67 46.05 -42.20
CA ASN A 35 -2.81 46.48 -41.13
C ASN A 35 -3.58 47.26 -40.07
N GLU A 36 -4.17 46.59 -39.11
CA GLU A 36 -4.56 47.21 -37.86
C GLU A 36 -3.42 46.97 -36.85
N THR A 37 -2.80 48.05 -36.46
CA THR A 37 -1.85 48.12 -35.36
C THR A 37 -2.56 47.72 -34.08
N SER A 38 -2.71 46.40 -33.87
CA SER A 38 -3.22 45.85 -32.62
C SER A 38 -2.15 46.04 -31.56
N ASN A 39 -2.43 46.95 -30.67
CA ASN A 39 -1.75 47.11 -29.41
C ASN A 39 -1.86 45.78 -28.65
N VAL A 40 -0.89 44.87 -28.86
CA VAL A 40 -0.82 43.58 -28.16
C VAL A 40 -0.43 43.92 -26.75
N ASN A 41 -1.43 44.13 -25.92
CA ASN A 41 -1.27 44.12 -24.48
C ASN A 41 -0.80 42.70 -24.11
N PRO A 42 0.42 42.49 -23.63
CA PRO A 42 0.89 41.16 -23.25
C PRO A 42 -0.05 40.66 -22.15
N LYS A 43 -0.87 39.67 -22.49
CA LYS A 43 -1.68 38.94 -21.50
C LYS A 43 -0.70 38.31 -20.53
N VAL A 44 -0.46 39.00 -19.43
CA VAL A 44 0.33 38.46 -18.31
C VAL A 44 -0.37 37.16 -17.89
N GLN A 45 0.20 36.04 -18.31
CA GLN A 45 -0.21 34.75 -17.73
C GLN A 45 0.10 34.86 -16.25
N SER A 46 -0.93 34.95 -15.44
CA SER A 46 -0.78 34.81 -13.99
C SER A 46 -0.26 33.41 -13.72
N VAL A 47 1.01 33.31 -13.38
CA VAL A 47 1.57 32.07 -12.87
C VAL A 47 0.93 31.87 -11.51
N GLU A 48 0.09 30.84 -11.43
CA GLU A 48 -0.50 30.42 -10.16
C GLU A 48 0.63 29.85 -9.29
N THR A 49 1.09 30.61 -8.34
CA THR A 49 2.10 30.20 -7.39
C THR A 49 1.43 29.44 -6.24
N VAL A 50 1.69 28.14 -6.16
CA VAL A 50 1.27 27.33 -5.03
C VAL A 50 2.34 27.41 -3.94
N SER A 51 1.91 27.84 -2.76
CA SER A 51 2.78 27.87 -1.58
C SER A 51 3.07 26.45 -1.09
N VAL A 52 4.32 26.03 -1.10
CA VAL A 52 4.74 24.73 -0.56
C VAL A 52 4.94 24.90 0.94
N THR A 53 4.12 24.20 1.73
CA THR A 53 4.28 24.12 3.19
C THR A 53 4.97 22.81 3.57
N ARG A 54 5.87 22.84 4.54
CA ARG A 54 6.42 21.62 5.13
C ARG A 54 5.36 21.00 6.04
N GLY A 55 5.05 19.72 5.82
CA GLY A 55 4.15 18.94 6.65
C GLY A 55 4.80 17.59 7.00
N ASN A 56 4.34 16.98 8.08
CA ASN A 56 4.71 15.61 8.40
C ASN A 56 3.87 14.65 7.55
N LEU A 57 4.54 13.80 6.79
CA LEU A 57 3.89 12.72 6.06
C LEU A 57 3.79 11.50 6.97
N THR A 58 2.60 10.98 7.12
CA THR A 58 2.35 9.73 7.83
C THR A 58 2.26 8.60 6.81
N PRO A 59 3.26 7.69 6.76
CA PRO A 59 3.21 6.56 5.84
C PRO A 59 1.94 5.73 6.06
N THR A 60 1.24 5.41 4.99
CA THR A 60 0.00 4.63 5.05
C THR A 60 0.01 3.62 3.91
N VAL A 61 -0.38 2.39 4.21
CA VAL A 61 -0.66 1.35 3.22
C VAL A 61 -2.08 0.87 3.38
N SER A 62 -2.75 0.63 2.26
CA SER A 62 -4.07 0.03 2.23
C SER A 62 -4.08 -1.16 1.28
N ALA A 63 -4.81 -2.20 1.66
CA ALA A 63 -4.99 -3.38 0.82
C ALA A 63 -6.44 -3.87 0.89
N HIS A 64 -6.89 -4.45 -0.21
CA HIS A 64 -8.13 -5.22 -0.27
C HIS A 64 -7.76 -6.70 -0.21
N THR A 65 -8.23 -7.39 0.81
CA THR A 65 -7.81 -8.76 1.12
C THR A 65 -8.96 -9.57 1.72
N THR A 66 -8.70 -10.81 2.05
CA THR A 66 -9.70 -11.74 2.58
C THR A 66 -9.33 -12.10 4.01
N ILE A 67 -10.33 -12.24 4.87
CA ILE A 67 -10.17 -12.74 6.24
C ILE A 67 -9.75 -14.21 6.21
N ILE A 68 -8.65 -14.52 6.86
CA ILE A 68 -8.08 -15.85 6.97
C ILE A 68 -7.83 -16.22 8.44
N PRO A 69 -7.66 -17.50 8.78
CA PRO A 69 -7.09 -17.87 10.07
C PRO A 69 -5.71 -17.22 10.25
N ALA A 70 -5.44 -16.70 11.44
CA ALA A 70 -4.17 -16.03 11.72
C ALA A 70 -3.00 -17.01 11.56
N LEU A 71 -1.91 -16.51 10.97
CA LEU A 71 -0.63 -17.20 10.90
C LEU A 71 0.15 -16.96 12.20
N ASP A 72 1.20 -17.74 12.41
CA ASP A 72 2.14 -17.49 13.49
C ASP A 72 2.84 -16.14 13.26
N PHE A 73 3.10 -15.38 14.31
CA PHE A 73 3.73 -14.07 14.23
C PHE A 73 4.99 -13.98 15.09
N VAL A 74 5.84 -13.01 14.79
CA VAL A 74 7.12 -12.81 15.49
C VAL A 74 7.02 -11.62 16.43
N LEU A 75 7.57 -11.81 17.62
CA LEU A 75 7.83 -10.74 18.58
C LEU A 75 9.30 -10.36 18.47
N CYS A 76 9.56 -9.11 18.11
CA CYS A 76 10.90 -8.57 17.91
C CYS A 76 11.30 -7.65 19.06
N SER A 77 12.63 -7.50 19.23
CA SER A 77 13.16 -6.50 20.17
C SER A 77 12.89 -5.10 19.64
N SER A 78 12.52 -4.17 20.51
CA SER A 78 12.37 -2.74 20.21
C SER A 78 13.69 -1.97 20.33
N VAL A 79 14.64 -2.50 21.09
CA VAL A 79 15.95 -1.94 21.35
C VAL A 79 17.05 -3.00 21.19
N GLU A 80 18.29 -2.58 21.10
CA GLU A 80 19.44 -3.47 21.21
C GLU A 80 19.78 -3.76 22.67
N GLY A 81 20.32 -4.92 22.97
CA GLY A 81 20.72 -5.27 24.31
C GLY A 81 20.77 -6.76 24.59
N THR A 82 20.85 -7.12 25.87
CA THR A 82 20.80 -8.53 26.30
C THR A 82 19.36 -8.94 26.58
N PHE A 83 18.93 -10.04 25.98
CA PHE A 83 17.59 -10.59 26.19
C PHE A 83 17.52 -11.47 27.44
N GLU A 84 16.54 -11.23 28.28
CA GLU A 84 16.19 -12.05 29.45
C GLU A 84 14.79 -12.61 29.27
N ALA A 85 14.66 -13.91 29.09
CA ALA A 85 13.37 -14.57 28.90
C ALA A 85 12.61 -14.67 30.24
N CYS A 86 11.34 -14.21 30.25
CA CYS A 86 10.41 -14.37 31.36
C CYS A 86 9.39 -15.48 31.12
N SER A 87 9.38 -16.08 29.94
CA SER A 87 8.46 -17.11 29.51
C SER A 87 9.20 -18.25 28.79
N SER A 88 8.47 -19.28 28.36
CA SER A 88 9.04 -20.47 27.69
C SER A 88 8.11 -20.90 26.54
N ALA A 89 8.67 -21.68 25.60
CA ALA A 89 7.87 -22.30 24.55
C ALA A 89 6.79 -23.22 25.17
N GLY A 90 5.60 -23.19 24.55
CA GLY A 90 4.40 -23.88 25.01
C GLY A 90 3.54 -23.07 26.00
N ASN A 91 4.06 -22.02 26.60
CA ASN A 91 3.28 -21.18 27.52
C ASN A 91 2.21 -20.35 26.81
N LYS A 92 1.05 -20.23 27.43
CA LYS A 92 0.03 -19.28 27.06
C LYS A 92 0.35 -17.94 27.70
N ILE A 93 0.23 -16.89 26.92
CA ILE A 93 0.42 -15.52 27.36
C ILE A 93 -0.82 -14.70 27.01
N THR A 94 -1.23 -13.83 27.92
CA THR A 94 -2.35 -12.90 27.69
C THR A 94 -1.87 -11.64 26.97
N GLU A 95 -2.80 -10.90 26.39
CA GLU A 95 -2.53 -9.55 25.86
C GLU A 95 -1.85 -8.68 26.93
N GLY A 96 -0.79 -7.96 26.56
CA GLY A 96 0.04 -7.18 27.48
C GLY A 96 0.99 -7.98 28.36
N GLY A 97 0.92 -9.31 28.35
CA GLY A 97 1.81 -10.18 29.13
C GLY A 97 3.26 -10.10 28.66
N VAL A 98 4.21 -10.07 29.59
CA VAL A 98 5.65 -9.96 29.32
C VAL A 98 6.22 -11.32 28.95
N ILE A 99 6.87 -11.41 27.79
CA ILE A 99 7.60 -12.61 27.33
C ILE A 99 9.07 -12.61 27.78
N GLY A 100 9.63 -11.41 27.94
CA GLY A 100 11.01 -11.19 28.33
C GLY A 100 11.34 -9.70 28.33
N LYS A 101 12.61 -9.38 28.58
CA LYS A 101 13.14 -8.02 28.57
C LYS A 101 14.38 -7.96 27.70
N VAL A 102 14.57 -6.81 27.03
CA VAL A 102 15.85 -6.49 26.38
C VAL A 102 16.37 -5.24 27.09
N SER A 103 17.48 -5.38 27.81
CA SER A 103 17.92 -4.35 28.76
C SER A 103 16.81 -4.03 29.77
N GLU A 104 16.30 -2.80 29.81
CA GLU A 104 15.23 -2.37 30.72
C GLU A 104 13.84 -2.41 30.06
N GLU A 105 13.75 -2.71 28.76
CA GLU A 105 12.51 -2.66 28.02
C GLU A 105 11.78 -4.00 27.99
N GLU A 106 10.52 -4.00 28.44
CA GLU A 106 9.67 -5.18 28.44
C GLU A 106 9.10 -5.47 27.05
N ILE A 107 9.26 -6.71 26.61
CA ILE A 107 8.67 -7.22 25.37
C ILE A 107 7.35 -7.90 25.72
N LYS A 108 6.25 -7.32 25.24
CA LYS A 108 4.88 -7.74 25.56
C LYS A 108 4.19 -8.38 24.35
N SER A 109 3.33 -9.34 24.64
CA SER A 109 2.44 -9.90 23.63
C SER A 109 1.33 -8.90 23.29
N PRO A 110 1.10 -8.60 22.01
CA PRO A 110 0.03 -7.70 21.61
C PRO A 110 -1.37 -8.32 21.67
N VAL A 111 -1.46 -9.64 21.83
CA VAL A 111 -2.70 -10.43 21.90
C VAL A 111 -2.52 -11.63 22.81
N ASP A 112 -3.65 -12.28 23.17
CA ASP A 112 -3.61 -13.61 23.77
C ASP A 112 -2.99 -14.63 22.81
N ALA A 113 -1.89 -15.25 23.16
CA ALA A 113 -1.15 -16.14 22.25
C ALA A 113 -0.56 -17.35 23.01
N THR A 114 -0.07 -18.30 22.22
CA THR A 114 0.76 -19.38 22.72
C THR A 114 2.17 -19.23 22.14
N ILE A 115 3.19 -19.19 22.97
CA ILE A 115 4.58 -19.10 22.53
C ILE A 115 4.98 -20.42 21.91
N LEU A 116 5.41 -20.41 20.65
CA LEU A 116 5.87 -21.59 19.91
C LEU A 116 7.37 -21.80 20.10
N SER A 117 8.13 -20.71 20.02
CA SER A 117 9.57 -20.70 20.23
C SER A 117 10.01 -19.39 20.86
N ILE A 118 11.10 -19.40 21.57
CA ILE A 118 11.74 -18.22 22.17
C ILE A 118 13.25 -18.46 22.18
N ILE A 119 14.03 -17.41 21.93
CA ILE A 119 15.49 -17.50 21.98
C ILE A 119 15.98 -17.69 23.43
N SER A 120 17.24 -18.11 23.60
CA SER A 120 17.84 -18.31 24.91
C SER A 120 18.04 -16.99 25.64
N SER A 121 17.89 -17.03 26.97
CA SER A 121 18.28 -15.89 27.82
C SER A 121 19.78 -15.60 27.74
N ASN A 122 20.14 -14.35 27.97
CA ASN A 122 21.51 -13.82 27.94
C ASN A 122 22.12 -13.73 26.52
N GLU A 123 21.32 -13.81 25.48
CA GLU A 123 21.76 -13.50 24.12
C GLU A 123 21.78 -11.98 23.89
N SER A 124 22.88 -11.48 23.29
CA SER A 124 22.95 -10.11 22.83
C SER A 124 22.22 -9.99 21.49
N VAL A 125 21.23 -9.14 21.42
CA VAL A 125 20.35 -8.98 20.25
C VAL A 125 20.38 -7.55 19.76
N PRO A 126 20.40 -7.34 18.43
CA PRO A 126 20.22 -6.01 17.86
C PRO A 126 18.74 -5.61 17.90
N LYS A 127 18.46 -4.34 17.66
CA LYS A 127 17.09 -3.85 17.47
C LYS A 127 16.41 -4.58 16.30
N ASN A 128 15.11 -4.82 16.42
CA ASN A 128 14.27 -5.57 15.50
C ASN A 128 14.65 -7.05 15.30
N TYR A 129 15.44 -7.61 16.23
CA TYR A 129 15.77 -9.03 16.19
C TYR A 129 14.59 -9.90 16.65
N PRO A 130 14.27 -11.01 15.97
CA PRO A 130 13.19 -11.93 16.35
C PRO A 130 13.51 -12.65 17.65
N LEU A 131 12.71 -12.43 18.69
CA LEU A 131 12.90 -13.02 20.03
C LEU A 131 12.05 -14.25 20.25
N ALA A 132 10.82 -14.23 19.79
CA ALA A 132 9.88 -15.32 19.94
C ALA A 132 8.92 -15.42 18.76
N THR A 133 8.47 -16.64 18.48
CA THR A 133 7.35 -16.90 17.58
C THR A 133 6.14 -17.29 18.42
N ALA A 134 5.00 -16.68 18.12
CA ALA A 134 3.76 -16.90 18.86
C ALA A 134 2.59 -17.22 17.92
N LYS A 135 1.64 -18.00 18.40
CA LYS A 135 0.43 -18.41 17.70
C LYS A 135 -0.79 -17.75 18.28
N TYR A 136 -1.53 -17.05 17.44
CA TYR A 136 -2.85 -16.51 17.73
C TYR A 136 -3.94 -17.43 17.16
N THR A 137 -4.98 -17.74 17.94
CA THR A 137 -6.08 -18.63 17.52
C THR A 137 -7.32 -17.84 17.11
N GLY A 138 -7.15 -16.80 16.29
CA GLY A 138 -8.21 -15.96 15.75
C GLY A 138 -8.08 -15.81 14.24
N PHE A 139 -8.65 -14.72 13.74
CA PHE A 139 -8.61 -14.37 12.34
C PHE A 139 -7.69 -13.18 12.09
N ALA A 140 -7.27 -13.02 10.85
CA ALA A 140 -6.39 -11.95 10.43
C ALA A 140 -6.58 -11.57 8.96
N LEU A 141 -5.94 -10.47 8.60
CA LEU A 141 -5.85 -9.92 7.24
C LEU A 141 -4.37 -9.78 6.90
N ASN A 142 -3.92 -10.40 5.81
CA ASN A 142 -2.53 -10.30 5.36
C ASN A 142 -2.36 -9.18 4.35
N ILE A 143 -1.25 -8.45 4.46
CA ILE A 143 -0.86 -7.37 3.56
C ILE A 143 0.59 -7.58 3.14
N GLU A 144 0.83 -7.61 1.84
CA GLU A 144 2.17 -7.48 1.27
C GLU A 144 2.64 -6.05 1.49
N ALA A 145 3.65 -5.86 2.31
CA ALA A 145 4.03 -4.55 2.82
C ALA A 145 5.52 -4.25 2.71
N GLU A 146 6.27 -4.95 1.85
CA GLU A 146 7.72 -4.81 1.73
C GLU A 146 8.17 -3.36 1.54
N ASN A 147 7.57 -2.65 0.58
CA ASN A 147 7.91 -1.24 0.32
C ASN A 147 7.49 -0.32 1.46
N PHE A 148 6.38 -0.61 2.12
CA PHE A 148 5.93 0.15 3.28
C PHE A 148 6.88 -0.02 4.46
N LEU A 149 7.32 -1.24 4.74
CA LEU A 149 8.27 -1.54 5.82
C LEU A 149 9.62 -0.85 5.62
N LYS A 150 10.09 -0.72 4.36
CA LYS A 150 11.36 -0.04 4.03
C LYS A 150 11.34 1.47 4.29
N ILE A 151 10.18 2.10 4.27
CA ILE A 151 10.04 3.55 4.48
C ILE A 151 9.59 3.92 5.90
N LEU A 152 9.42 2.92 6.77
CA LEU A 152 9.02 3.18 8.16
C LEU A 152 10.08 3.95 8.92
N PRO A 153 9.70 4.97 9.69
CA PRO A 153 10.57 5.57 10.67
C PRO A 153 11.03 4.54 11.71
N GLU A 154 12.24 4.68 12.25
CA GLU A 154 12.79 3.72 13.23
C GLU A 154 11.93 3.50 14.47
N ASN A 155 11.15 4.52 14.87
CA ASN A 155 10.28 4.49 16.05
C ASN A 155 8.80 4.52 15.67
N ALA A 156 8.44 3.95 14.51
CA ALA A 156 7.05 3.94 14.07
C ALA A 156 6.19 2.95 14.89
N ALA A 157 5.08 3.46 15.41
CA ALA A 157 4.00 2.62 15.92
C ALA A 157 3.00 2.36 14.79
N LEU A 158 2.68 1.09 14.53
CA LEU A 158 1.72 0.72 13.50
C LEU A 158 0.31 0.71 14.09
N LYS A 159 -0.60 1.44 13.45
CA LYS A 159 -2.04 1.39 13.72
C LYS A 159 -2.75 0.79 12.52
N ALA A 160 -3.53 -0.24 12.75
CA ALA A 160 -4.30 -0.90 11.72
C ALA A 160 -5.81 -0.72 11.97
N LYS A 161 -6.55 -0.49 10.88
CA LYS A 161 -8.02 -0.51 10.88
C LYS A 161 -8.51 -1.29 9.68
N PHE A 162 -9.62 -1.98 9.84
CA PHE A 162 -10.22 -2.72 8.74
C PHE A 162 -11.73 -2.51 8.66
N GLN A 163 -12.26 -2.71 7.46
CA GLN A 163 -13.68 -2.68 7.13
C GLN A 163 -14.01 -3.93 6.32
N VAL A 164 -14.92 -4.74 6.83
CA VAL A 164 -15.49 -5.88 6.08
C VAL A 164 -16.48 -5.35 5.05
N VAL A 165 -16.43 -5.87 3.84
CA VAL A 165 -17.40 -5.52 2.79
C VAL A 165 -18.80 -5.95 3.25
N ASP A 166 -19.72 -5.01 3.25
CA ASP A 166 -21.12 -5.20 3.73
C ASP A 166 -21.20 -5.75 5.17
N GLY A 167 -20.20 -5.44 6.02
CA GLY A 167 -20.10 -6.00 7.36
C GLY A 167 -19.50 -5.04 8.39
N VAL A 168 -18.83 -5.61 9.37
CA VAL A 168 -18.25 -4.91 10.51
C VAL A 168 -17.15 -3.93 10.10
N GLY A 169 -17.12 -2.77 10.75
CA GLY A 169 -16.04 -1.79 10.66
C GLY A 169 -16.53 -0.36 10.40
N PRO A 170 -15.61 0.60 10.30
CA PRO A 170 -14.15 0.44 10.50
C PRO A 170 -13.78 0.11 11.95
N THR A 171 -13.01 -0.94 12.13
CA THR A 171 -12.62 -1.49 13.43
C THR A 171 -11.10 -1.57 13.55
N GLU A 172 -10.57 -1.45 14.75
CA GLU A 172 -9.14 -1.57 15.01
C GLU A 172 -8.66 -3.02 14.89
N ALA A 173 -7.44 -3.19 14.41
CA ALA A 173 -6.72 -4.46 14.33
C ALA A 173 -5.29 -4.25 14.80
N ILE A 174 -4.63 -5.34 15.17
CA ILE A 174 -3.25 -5.30 15.67
C ILE A 174 -2.31 -5.75 14.55
N ALA A 175 -1.45 -4.83 14.09
CA ALA A 175 -0.45 -5.15 13.09
C ALA A 175 0.74 -5.91 13.71
N VAL A 176 1.05 -7.07 13.15
CA VAL A 176 2.19 -7.92 13.55
C VAL A 176 2.98 -8.36 12.33
N VAL A 177 4.24 -8.70 12.52
CA VAL A 177 5.11 -9.24 11.47
C VAL A 177 4.96 -10.76 11.41
N VAL A 178 4.79 -11.28 10.21
CA VAL A 178 4.79 -12.74 9.95
C VAL A 178 6.22 -13.19 9.67
N PRO A 179 6.67 -14.32 10.24
CA PRO A 179 7.98 -14.87 9.93
C PRO A 179 8.03 -15.24 8.43
N VAL A 180 9.05 -14.72 7.74
CA VAL A 180 9.28 -14.99 6.33
C VAL A 180 10.32 -16.09 6.16
N SER A 181 10.11 -17.01 5.24
CA SER A 181 11.17 -17.89 4.75
C SER A 181 12.12 -17.08 3.84
N GLU A 182 13.37 -17.52 3.71
CA GLU A 182 14.49 -16.77 3.08
C GLU A 182 14.23 -16.13 1.72
N ASN A 183 13.14 -16.46 1.04
CA ASN A 183 12.79 -15.93 -0.28
C ASN A 183 11.37 -15.33 -0.37
N ALA A 184 10.70 -15.08 0.76
CA ALA A 184 9.35 -14.54 0.77
C ALA A 184 9.36 -13.03 1.09
N GLU A 185 8.45 -12.29 0.46
CA GLU A 185 8.25 -10.87 0.74
C GLU A 185 7.78 -10.65 2.18
N SER A 186 8.24 -9.58 2.81
CA SER A 186 7.84 -9.23 4.17
C SER A 186 6.35 -8.95 4.22
N THR A 187 5.63 -9.75 4.99
CA THR A 187 4.17 -9.67 5.13
C THR A 187 3.81 -9.11 6.50
N LEU A 188 2.92 -8.14 6.51
CA LEU A 188 2.24 -7.71 7.73
C LEU A 188 0.91 -8.46 7.85
N GLN A 189 0.61 -8.86 9.07
CA GLN A 189 -0.67 -9.45 9.41
C GLN A 189 -1.40 -8.54 10.39
N CYS A 190 -2.67 -8.24 10.10
CA CYS A 190 -3.55 -7.50 11.00
C CYS A 190 -4.44 -8.49 11.75
N LEU A 191 -4.16 -8.73 13.01
CA LEU A 191 -4.93 -9.62 13.87
C LEU A 191 -6.25 -8.97 14.25
N ILE A 192 -7.34 -9.72 14.11
CA ILE A 192 -8.70 -9.28 14.41
C ILE A 192 -9.04 -9.74 15.83
N GLY A 193 -9.57 -8.85 16.67
CA GLY A 193 -10.00 -9.18 18.03
C GLY A 193 -11.02 -10.32 18.06
N LYS A 194 -10.95 -11.16 19.08
CA LYS A 194 -11.83 -12.35 19.23
C LYS A 194 -13.30 -11.99 19.47
N ASP A 195 -13.56 -10.79 19.93
CA ASP A 195 -14.88 -10.22 20.18
C ASP A 195 -15.57 -9.69 18.92
N ILE A 196 -14.85 -9.66 17.79
CA ILE A 196 -15.36 -9.15 16.52
C ILE A 196 -15.93 -10.32 15.70
N ASP A 197 -17.22 -10.24 15.37
CA ASP A 197 -17.92 -11.30 14.60
C ASP A 197 -17.54 -11.21 13.12
N VAL A 198 -16.58 -12.04 12.73
CA VAL A 198 -16.11 -12.18 11.35
C VAL A 198 -15.97 -13.65 10.98
N LYS A 199 -16.00 -13.94 9.68
CA LYS A 199 -15.85 -15.30 9.15
C LYS A 199 -14.73 -15.37 8.14
N PRO A 200 -13.99 -16.48 8.06
CA PRO A 200 -12.99 -16.68 7.03
C PRO A 200 -13.64 -16.62 5.64
N GLY A 201 -12.95 -16.06 4.67
CA GLY A 201 -13.45 -15.87 3.32
C GLY A 201 -14.19 -14.55 3.07
N GLN A 202 -14.51 -13.76 4.09
CA GLN A 202 -15.07 -12.43 3.90
C GLN A 202 -14.01 -11.47 3.35
N SER A 203 -14.39 -10.67 2.36
CA SER A 203 -13.53 -9.61 1.81
C SER A 203 -13.52 -8.40 2.75
N ALA A 204 -12.35 -7.81 2.92
CA ALA A 204 -12.19 -6.62 3.74
C ALA A 204 -11.12 -5.68 3.15
N THR A 205 -11.27 -4.40 3.43
CA THR A 205 -10.23 -3.40 3.20
C THR A 205 -9.53 -3.13 4.53
N VAL A 206 -8.21 -3.16 4.52
CA VAL A 206 -7.39 -2.85 5.68
C VAL A 206 -6.48 -1.67 5.38
N VAL A 207 -6.28 -0.82 6.37
CA VAL A 207 -5.40 0.35 6.30
C VAL A 207 -4.46 0.29 7.50
N ILE A 208 -3.15 0.36 7.21
CA ILE A 208 -2.11 0.48 8.23
C ILE A 208 -1.46 1.84 8.10
N THR A 209 -1.35 2.54 9.20
CA THR A 209 -0.74 3.86 9.32
C THR A 209 0.43 3.78 10.29
N ALA A 210 1.57 4.35 9.90
CA ALA A 210 2.74 4.44 10.76
C ALA A 210 2.78 5.81 11.44
N GLU A 211 2.60 5.84 12.75
CA GLU A 211 2.73 7.05 13.55
C GLU A 211 4.13 7.11 14.18
N THR A 212 4.77 8.27 14.13
CA THR A 212 6.02 8.48 14.88
C THR A 212 5.67 8.51 16.38
N ARG A 213 6.27 7.60 17.15
CA ARG A 213 6.13 7.60 18.61
C ARG A 213 6.72 8.90 19.13
N LYS A 214 5.93 9.72 19.76
CA LYS A 214 6.44 10.90 20.52
C LYS A 214 6.97 10.36 21.83
N ASP A 215 8.27 10.51 22.04
CA ASP A 215 8.91 10.26 23.33
C ASP A 215 8.48 11.34 24.34
#